data_9f22019f1eef76b072fef911ecd00d90
#
_entry.id   9f22019f1eef76b072fef911ecd00d90
#
_cell.length_a   1.000
_cell.length_b   1.000
_cell.length_c   1.000
_cell.angle_alpha   90.00
_cell.angle_beta   90.00
_cell.angle_gamma   90.00
#
_symmetry.space_group_name_H-M   'P 1'
#
loop_
_entity.id
_entity.type
_entity.pdbx_description
1 polymer ?
#
loop_
_entity_poly.entity_id
_entity_poly.type
_entity_poly.pdbx_seq_one_letter_code
_entity_poly.pdbx_strand_id
1 'polypeptide(L)'
;MKRILVSLAVHEKPDVIIDQIENFKYFLENVCFILHVSKSYFEKYEIEKLQNIENVYLNPENLVTKWGNIISTHISNYNYAKKNIKFDYVLFHSSNDMYVKKGAYDYIVSHDAGFQLRKVNRNNIHWWPGFLAINDIQLEKMKNKIGKTTLLASQLEGSFYKKEIMDEVIDVINLYYDENTSKEFYPKEEFYFSTLASVTTDWSKIGKPVIFSEIHRFDKVLWRLKNRFRKINKYIFSKIFGWKIYYKFENFFNSALFRSRFYQISKKDIKRIQENKTDYLLKQNDLNDGSGYFELYDVDNLYGVKRVERNYNNNIRCYIRKFMKG
;
A
#
# COMPACT_ATOMS: atom_id res chain seq x y z
N MET A 1 -24.13 11.02 -1.18
CA MET A 1 -22.84 10.79 -0.51
C MET A 1 -22.19 9.57 -1.14
N LYS A 2 -20.93 9.67 -1.58
CA LYS A 2 -20.20 8.57 -2.21
C LYS A 2 -19.85 7.50 -1.18
N ARG A 3 -19.90 6.23 -1.57
CA ARG A 3 -19.59 5.12 -0.67
C ARG A 3 -18.19 4.56 -0.97
N ILE A 4 -17.35 4.46 0.07
CA ILE A 4 -15.99 3.96 -0.02
C ILE A 4 -15.95 2.50 0.44
N LEU A 5 -15.46 1.61 -0.43
CA LEU A 5 -15.16 0.22 -0.10
C LEU A 5 -13.70 0.11 0.35
N VAL A 6 -13.45 -0.34 1.56
CA VAL A 6 -12.10 -0.66 2.05
C VAL A 6 -11.79 -2.13 1.83
N SER A 7 -10.75 -2.42 1.07
CA SER A 7 -10.27 -3.80 0.85
C SER A 7 -9.13 -4.12 1.79
N LEU A 8 -9.31 -5.14 2.65
CA LEU A 8 -8.35 -5.59 3.65
C LEU A 8 -7.96 -7.05 3.48
N ALA A 9 -6.66 -7.33 3.54
CA ALA A 9 -6.11 -8.67 3.76
C ALA A 9 -5.89 -8.85 5.28
N VAL A 10 -6.67 -9.74 5.92
CA VAL A 10 -6.71 -9.89 7.37
C VAL A 10 -5.71 -10.92 7.86
N HIS A 11 -4.82 -10.50 8.73
CA HIS A 11 -3.78 -11.33 9.35
C HIS A 11 -3.67 -11.16 10.86
N GLU A 12 -4.25 -10.10 11.41
CA GLU A 12 -4.17 -9.73 12.82
C GLU A 12 -5.30 -10.39 13.64
N LYS A 13 -5.15 -10.40 14.97
CA LYS A 13 -6.22 -10.87 15.88
C LYS A 13 -7.52 -10.10 15.64
N PRO A 14 -8.70 -10.71 15.91
CA PRO A 14 -9.98 -10.05 15.69
C PRO A 14 -10.13 -8.70 16.41
N ASP A 15 -9.62 -8.56 17.63
CA ASP A 15 -9.66 -7.30 18.40
C ASP A 15 -8.89 -6.17 17.72
N VAL A 16 -7.77 -6.48 17.05
CA VAL A 16 -6.98 -5.51 16.28
C VAL A 16 -7.71 -5.09 15.01
N ILE A 17 -8.38 -6.03 14.35
CA ILE A 17 -9.17 -5.74 13.13
C ILE A 17 -10.41 -4.92 13.46
N ILE A 18 -11.12 -5.24 14.55
CA ILE A 18 -12.26 -4.47 15.03
C ILE A 18 -11.84 -3.03 15.36
N ASP A 19 -10.75 -2.86 16.10
CA ASP A 19 -10.17 -1.55 16.42
C ASP A 19 -9.85 -0.73 15.16
N GLN A 20 -9.34 -1.37 14.12
CA GLN A 20 -9.08 -0.72 12.83
C GLN A 20 -10.38 -0.34 12.12
N ILE A 21 -11.37 -1.21 12.08
CA ILE A 21 -12.67 -0.94 11.45
C ILE A 21 -13.37 0.24 12.16
N GLU A 22 -13.38 0.25 13.50
CA GLU A 22 -13.94 1.34 14.29
C GLU A 22 -13.19 2.67 14.02
N ASN A 23 -11.87 2.62 13.94
CA ASN A 23 -11.05 3.77 13.57
C ASN A 23 -11.42 4.31 12.18
N PHE A 24 -11.55 3.46 11.20
CA PHE A 24 -11.91 3.86 9.85
C PHE A 24 -13.34 4.42 9.79
N LYS A 25 -14.31 3.81 10.46
CA LYS A 25 -15.69 4.33 10.57
C LYS A 25 -15.74 5.71 11.22
N TYR A 26 -14.85 5.99 12.16
CA TYR A 26 -14.78 7.31 12.81
C TYR A 26 -14.19 8.40 11.92
N PHE A 27 -13.17 8.09 11.12
CA PHE A 27 -12.44 9.06 10.31
C PHE A 27 -12.91 9.16 8.87
N LEU A 28 -13.56 8.13 8.34
CA LEU A 28 -14.13 8.07 7.01
C LEU A 28 -15.65 8.03 7.08
N GLU A 29 -16.29 8.86 6.28
CA GLU A 29 -17.74 8.84 6.15
C GLU A 29 -18.17 7.79 5.12
N ASN A 30 -19.37 7.21 5.30
CA ASN A 30 -20.00 6.26 4.38
C ASN A 30 -19.07 5.15 3.86
N VAL A 31 -18.44 4.43 4.79
CA VAL A 31 -17.46 3.38 4.51
C VAL A 31 -18.07 1.98 4.70
N CYS A 32 -17.67 1.05 3.84
CA CYS A 32 -17.89 -0.39 4.02
C CYS A 32 -16.58 -1.16 3.77
N PHE A 33 -16.54 -2.40 4.24
CA PHE A 33 -15.32 -3.20 4.25
C PHE A 33 -15.55 -4.53 3.57
N ILE A 34 -14.58 -4.95 2.77
CA ILE A 34 -14.43 -6.32 2.29
C ILE A 34 -13.16 -6.92 2.88
N LEU A 35 -13.32 -7.97 3.66
CA LEU A 35 -12.23 -8.65 4.35
C LEU A 35 -11.91 -9.95 3.65
N HIS A 36 -10.68 -10.12 3.20
CA HIS A 36 -10.15 -11.42 2.83
C HIS A 36 -9.52 -12.06 4.07
N VAL A 37 -10.05 -13.19 4.48
CA VAL A 37 -9.56 -13.96 5.63
C VAL A 37 -8.82 -15.18 5.09
N SER A 38 -7.53 -15.30 5.38
CA SER A 38 -6.73 -16.43 4.92
C SER A 38 -7.15 -17.74 5.59
N LYS A 39 -6.93 -18.89 4.93
CA LYS A 39 -7.24 -20.21 5.49
C LYS A 39 -6.62 -20.41 6.89
N SER A 40 -5.37 -20.04 7.06
CA SER A 40 -4.67 -20.15 8.35
C SER A 40 -5.25 -19.27 9.46
N TYR A 41 -6.00 -18.23 9.10
CA TYR A 41 -6.69 -17.38 10.06
C TYR A 41 -7.93 -18.10 10.61
N PHE A 42 -8.71 -18.77 9.75
CA PHE A 42 -9.89 -19.56 10.16
C PHE A 42 -9.53 -20.66 11.15
N GLU A 43 -8.36 -21.25 11.00
CA GLU A 43 -7.87 -22.31 11.91
C GLU A 43 -7.47 -21.77 13.27
N LYS A 44 -7.26 -20.46 13.40
CA LYS A 44 -6.66 -19.85 14.58
C LYS A 44 -7.60 -18.94 15.37
N TYR A 45 -8.57 -18.31 14.72
CA TYR A 45 -9.39 -17.26 15.33
C TYR A 45 -10.87 -17.44 15.01
N GLU A 46 -11.73 -17.00 15.94
CA GLU A 46 -13.19 -16.92 15.78
C GLU A 46 -13.56 -15.80 14.80
N ILE A 47 -14.21 -16.16 13.72
CA ILE A 47 -14.58 -15.22 12.63
C ILE A 47 -15.92 -14.55 12.89
N GLU A 48 -16.78 -15.16 13.69
CA GLU A 48 -18.11 -14.68 14.02
C GLU A 48 -18.07 -13.24 14.54
N LYS A 49 -16.99 -12.87 15.24
CA LYS A 49 -16.78 -11.51 15.74
C LYS A 49 -16.65 -10.46 14.62
N LEU A 50 -16.20 -10.87 13.45
CA LEU A 50 -16.06 -9.99 12.28
C LEU A 50 -17.31 -9.98 11.42
N GLN A 51 -18.05 -11.10 11.35
CA GLN A 51 -19.25 -11.25 10.51
C GLN A 51 -20.41 -10.37 10.95
N ASN A 52 -20.51 -10.12 12.26
CA ASN A 52 -21.64 -9.40 12.85
C ASN A 52 -21.43 -7.86 12.89
N ILE A 53 -20.34 -7.37 12.29
CA ILE A 53 -20.09 -5.93 12.25
C ILE A 53 -20.83 -5.32 11.05
N GLU A 54 -21.65 -4.32 11.29
CA GLU A 54 -22.37 -3.60 10.25
C GLU A 54 -21.45 -3.04 9.17
N ASN A 55 -21.86 -3.17 7.90
CA ASN A 55 -21.08 -2.78 6.72
C ASN A 55 -19.72 -3.48 6.56
N VAL A 56 -19.53 -4.65 7.18
CA VAL A 56 -18.40 -5.54 7.00
C VAL A 56 -18.82 -6.80 6.27
N TYR A 57 -18.15 -7.11 5.17
CA TYR A 57 -18.41 -8.28 4.35
C TYR A 57 -17.18 -9.18 4.36
N LEU A 58 -17.38 -10.48 4.49
CA LEU A 58 -16.29 -11.45 4.37
C LEU A 58 -16.28 -11.99 2.94
N ASN A 59 -15.10 -11.99 2.33
CA ASN A 59 -14.90 -12.67 1.07
C ASN A 59 -14.96 -14.19 1.31
N PRO A 60 -15.81 -14.93 0.58
CA PRO A 60 -15.90 -16.39 0.76
C PRO A 60 -14.67 -17.15 0.23
N GLU A 61 -13.85 -16.53 -0.61
CA GLU A 61 -12.59 -17.12 -1.06
C GLU A 61 -11.50 -17.01 0.01
N ASN A 62 -10.90 -18.15 0.37
CA ASN A 62 -9.86 -18.24 1.40
C ASN A 62 -8.50 -18.51 0.76
N LEU A 63 -7.97 -17.53 0.03
CA LEU A 63 -6.67 -17.65 -0.63
C LEU A 63 -5.53 -17.71 0.40
N VAL A 64 -4.48 -18.43 0.06
CA VAL A 64 -3.24 -18.41 0.84
C VAL A 64 -2.52 -17.09 0.60
N THR A 65 -2.37 -16.31 1.66
CA THR A 65 -1.68 -15.03 1.60
C THR A 65 -0.23 -15.15 2.04
N LYS A 66 0.66 -14.57 1.26
CA LYS A 66 2.09 -14.43 1.60
C LYS A 66 2.63 -13.13 1.02
N TRP A 67 3.72 -12.63 1.57
CA TRP A 67 4.41 -11.48 0.99
C TRP A 67 4.74 -11.72 -0.49
N GLY A 68 4.48 -10.74 -1.34
CA GLY A 68 4.65 -10.85 -2.79
C GLY A 68 3.46 -11.48 -3.53
N ASN A 69 2.38 -11.86 -2.82
CA ASN A 69 1.15 -12.39 -3.41
C ASN A 69 -0.13 -11.83 -2.76
N ILE A 70 -0.07 -10.64 -2.24
CA ILE A 70 -1.24 -9.96 -1.67
C ILE A 70 -2.19 -9.47 -2.78
N ILE A 71 -1.69 -9.28 -3.98
CA ILE A 71 -2.50 -8.81 -5.11
C ILE A 71 -3.71 -9.72 -5.38
N SER A 72 -3.53 -11.05 -5.36
CA SER A 72 -4.62 -12.02 -5.58
C SER A 72 -5.76 -11.83 -4.58
N THR A 73 -5.42 -11.49 -3.34
CA THR A 73 -6.38 -11.19 -2.28
C THR A 73 -7.24 -9.96 -2.60
N HIS A 74 -6.61 -8.89 -3.04
CA HIS A 74 -7.32 -7.65 -3.39
C HIS A 74 -8.14 -7.78 -4.68
N ILE A 75 -7.66 -8.56 -5.66
CA ILE A 75 -8.42 -8.90 -6.87
C ILE A 75 -9.67 -9.69 -6.49
N SER A 76 -9.53 -10.73 -5.67
CA SER A 76 -10.65 -11.55 -5.19
C SER A 76 -11.66 -10.70 -4.41
N ASN A 77 -11.18 -9.87 -3.47
CA ASN A 77 -12.04 -8.92 -2.74
C ASN A 77 -12.83 -8.00 -3.69
N TYR A 78 -12.16 -7.42 -4.67
CA TYR A 78 -12.80 -6.52 -5.61
C TYR A 78 -13.83 -7.24 -6.48
N ASN A 79 -13.48 -8.41 -7.03
CA ASN A 79 -14.39 -9.22 -7.86
C ASN A 79 -15.65 -9.65 -7.11
N TYR A 80 -15.52 -10.00 -5.83
CA TYR A 80 -16.66 -10.30 -4.96
C TYR A 80 -17.49 -9.04 -4.70
N ALA A 81 -16.85 -7.94 -4.33
CA ALA A 81 -17.52 -6.69 -4.01
C ALA A 81 -18.24 -6.09 -5.21
N LYS A 82 -17.66 -6.13 -6.42
CA LYS A 82 -18.27 -5.67 -7.67
C LYS A 82 -19.65 -6.31 -7.92
N LYS A 83 -19.83 -7.55 -7.49
CA LYS A 83 -21.09 -8.32 -7.67
C LYS A 83 -22.09 -8.12 -6.53
N ASN A 84 -21.63 -7.88 -5.31
CA ASN A 84 -22.43 -8.02 -4.12
C ASN A 84 -22.59 -6.73 -3.29
N ILE A 85 -21.78 -5.71 -3.54
CA ILE A 85 -21.73 -4.51 -2.72
C ILE A 85 -21.86 -3.27 -3.61
N LYS A 86 -22.65 -2.31 -3.19
CA LYS A 86 -22.77 -1.02 -3.87
C LYS A 86 -21.75 -0.05 -3.30
N PHE A 87 -20.82 0.45 -4.14
CA PHE A 87 -19.79 1.41 -3.77
C PHE A 87 -19.37 2.28 -4.96
N ASP A 88 -18.76 3.43 -4.70
CA ASP A 88 -18.28 4.38 -5.69
C ASP A 88 -16.74 4.41 -5.79
N TYR A 89 -16.04 4.14 -4.67
CA TYR A 89 -14.59 4.12 -4.58
C TYR A 89 -14.10 2.85 -3.91
N VAL A 90 -12.93 2.36 -4.31
CA VAL A 90 -12.17 1.35 -3.56
C VAL A 90 -10.92 1.99 -2.94
N LEU A 91 -10.63 1.64 -1.70
CA LEU A 91 -9.52 2.10 -0.90
C LEU A 91 -8.78 0.88 -0.37
N PHE A 92 -7.47 0.80 -0.62
CA PHE A 92 -6.66 -0.34 -0.22
C PHE A 92 -5.88 -0.07 1.06
N HIS A 93 -5.88 -1.06 1.97
CA HIS A 93 -5.19 -0.98 3.24
C HIS A 93 -4.59 -2.31 3.69
N SER A 94 -3.57 -2.21 4.54
CA SER A 94 -3.10 -3.32 5.37
C SER A 94 -3.89 -3.38 6.68
N SER A 95 -3.88 -4.55 7.32
CA SER A 95 -4.59 -4.78 8.58
C SER A 95 -3.95 -4.11 9.82
N ASN A 96 -2.98 -3.23 9.63
CA ASN A 96 -2.34 -2.46 10.72
C ASN A 96 -2.15 -0.97 10.43
N ASP A 97 -2.93 -0.44 9.50
CA ASP A 97 -3.03 1.00 9.24
C ASP A 97 -4.06 1.64 10.16
N MET A 98 -3.87 2.91 10.50
CA MET A 98 -4.86 3.68 11.27
C MET A 98 -4.91 5.13 10.79
N TYR A 99 -6.12 5.68 10.74
CA TYR A 99 -6.33 7.11 10.57
C TYR A 99 -6.12 7.86 11.88
N VAL A 100 -5.64 9.08 11.76
CA VAL A 100 -5.32 9.94 12.93
C VAL A 100 -5.84 11.37 12.77
N LYS A 101 -6.44 11.71 11.63
CA LYS A 101 -6.95 13.03 11.26
C LYS A 101 -8.19 12.87 10.38
N LYS A 102 -9.20 13.75 10.54
CA LYS A 102 -10.39 13.83 9.68
C LYS A 102 -10.09 14.51 8.35
N GLY A 103 -10.97 14.35 7.35
CA GLY A 103 -10.89 14.97 6.04
C GLY A 103 -10.44 14.04 4.92
N ALA A 104 -10.07 12.78 5.25
CA ALA A 104 -9.67 11.80 4.23
C ALA A 104 -10.81 11.48 3.25
N TYR A 105 -12.05 11.47 3.72
CA TYR A 105 -13.22 11.25 2.87
C TYR A 105 -13.32 12.31 1.77
N ASP A 106 -13.31 13.58 2.14
CA ASP A 106 -13.44 14.69 1.19
C ASP A 106 -12.30 14.71 0.18
N TYR A 107 -11.07 14.42 0.64
CA TYR A 107 -9.93 14.30 -0.24
C TYR A 107 -10.10 13.16 -1.25
N ILE A 108 -10.52 11.96 -0.81
CA ILE A 108 -10.72 10.81 -1.68
C ILE A 108 -11.78 11.12 -2.74
N VAL A 109 -12.93 11.66 -2.36
CA VAL A 109 -14.03 11.89 -3.30
C VAL A 109 -13.82 13.08 -4.22
N SER A 110 -12.85 13.96 -3.94
CA SER A 110 -12.46 15.07 -4.82
C SER A 110 -11.52 14.66 -5.96
N HIS A 111 -10.98 13.44 -5.94
CA HIS A 111 -10.06 12.92 -6.96
C HIS A 111 -10.64 11.69 -7.65
N ASP A 112 -10.17 11.38 -8.84
CA ASP A 112 -10.58 10.17 -9.56
C ASP A 112 -9.80 8.93 -9.09
N ALA A 113 -8.54 9.13 -8.69
CA ALA A 113 -7.69 8.12 -8.07
C ALA A 113 -6.62 8.78 -7.19
N GLY A 114 -6.03 8.01 -6.27
CA GLY A 114 -4.92 8.48 -5.44
C GLY A 114 -3.83 7.43 -5.33
N PHE A 115 -2.69 7.72 -5.95
CA PHE A 115 -1.50 6.86 -5.92
C PHE A 115 -0.23 7.65 -6.23
N GLN A 116 0.93 7.05 -5.98
CA GLN A 116 2.21 7.68 -6.24
C GLN A 116 2.58 7.58 -7.72
N LEU A 117 2.97 8.70 -8.34
CA LEU A 117 3.45 8.77 -9.72
C LEU A 117 4.95 8.48 -9.83
N ARG A 118 5.44 7.51 -9.07
CA ARG A 118 6.85 7.14 -9.04
C ARG A 118 7.22 6.33 -10.27
N LYS A 119 7.86 6.98 -11.24
CA LYS A 119 8.34 6.33 -12.46
C LYS A 119 9.45 5.32 -12.17
N VAL A 120 9.30 4.11 -12.69
CA VAL A 120 10.27 3.02 -12.54
C VAL A 120 10.91 2.71 -13.87
N ASN A 121 12.22 2.83 -13.95
CA ASN A 121 13.01 2.48 -15.12
C ASN A 121 14.39 1.96 -14.70
N ARG A 122 15.17 1.44 -15.64
CA ARG A 122 16.48 0.84 -15.36
C ARG A 122 17.49 1.82 -14.75
N ASN A 123 17.33 3.11 -14.96
CA ASN A 123 18.28 4.12 -14.49
C ASN A 123 18.01 4.55 -13.04
N ASN A 124 16.73 4.50 -12.58
CA ASN A 124 16.33 4.92 -11.25
C ASN A 124 15.87 3.78 -10.32
N ILE A 125 15.98 2.53 -10.76
CA ILE A 125 15.70 1.39 -9.90
C ILE A 125 16.75 1.29 -8.79
N HIS A 126 16.26 1.22 -7.57
CA HIS A 126 17.09 1.14 -6.38
C HIS A 126 16.78 -0.06 -5.50
N TRP A 127 15.80 -0.88 -5.90
CA TRP A 127 15.42 -2.06 -5.13
C TRP A 127 14.95 -3.20 -6.02
N TRP A 128 15.09 -4.41 -5.51
CA TRP A 128 14.81 -5.65 -6.23
C TRP A 128 13.39 -5.73 -6.82
N PRO A 129 12.30 -5.35 -6.11
CA PRO A 129 10.96 -5.42 -6.69
C PRO A 129 10.79 -4.61 -7.98
N GLY A 130 11.40 -3.42 -8.06
CA GLY A 130 11.36 -2.60 -9.28
C GLY A 130 12.05 -3.27 -10.46
N PHE A 131 13.17 -3.96 -10.22
CA PHE A 131 13.82 -4.76 -11.27
C PHE A 131 12.95 -5.91 -11.75
N LEU A 132 12.27 -6.62 -10.83
CA LEU A 132 11.36 -7.70 -11.18
C LEU A 132 10.16 -7.18 -11.97
N ALA A 133 9.58 -6.05 -11.56
CA ALA A 133 8.45 -5.43 -12.24
C ALA A 133 8.77 -5.02 -13.69
N ILE A 134 9.98 -4.51 -13.96
CA ILE A 134 10.42 -4.18 -15.35
C ILE A 134 10.47 -5.42 -16.24
N ASN A 135 10.77 -6.57 -15.68
CA ASN A 135 10.93 -7.82 -16.42
C ASN A 135 9.68 -8.73 -16.33
N ASP A 136 8.59 -8.24 -15.73
CA ASP A 136 7.35 -9.01 -15.59
C ASP A 136 6.59 -9.06 -16.90
N ILE A 137 6.56 -10.26 -17.51
CA ILE A 137 5.91 -10.52 -18.79
C ILE A 137 4.38 -10.32 -18.72
N GLN A 138 3.76 -10.65 -17.58
CA GLN A 138 2.31 -10.47 -17.42
C GLN A 138 1.95 -8.98 -17.38
N LEU A 139 2.71 -8.18 -16.61
CA LEU A 139 2.52 -6.74 -16.56
C LEU A 139 2.76 -6.08 -17.93
N GLU A 140 3.75 -6.54 -18.69
CA GLU A 140 4.00 -6.02 -20.05
C GLU A 140 2.83 -6.34 -20.99
N LYS A 141 2.24 -7.52 -20.92
CA LYS A 141 1.03 -7.86 -21.69
C LYS A 141 -0.16 -6.95 -21.33
N MET A 142 -0.36 -6.70 -20.04
CA MET A 142 -1.41 -5.79 -19.54
C MET A 142 -1.22 -4.37 -20.06
N LYS A 143 0.01 -3.84 -19.98
CA LYS A 143 0.37 -2.52 -20.51
C LYS A 143 0.11 -2.40 -22.00
N ASN A 144 0.45 -3.43 -22.78
CA ASN A 144 0.19 -3.45 -24.21
C ASN A 144 -1.31 -3.50 -24.53
N LYS A 145 -2.12 -4.13 -23.68
CA LYS A 145 -3.58 -4.20 -23.83
C LYS A 145 -4.26 -2.89 -23.52
N ILE A 146 -3.92 -2.23 -22.42
CA ILE A 146 -4.59 -1.00 -21.96
C ILE A 146 -4.07 0.25 -22.68
N GLY A 147 -2.88 0.20 -23.26
CA GLY A 147 -2.18 1.30 -23.91
C GLY A 147 -0.76 1.44 -23.34
N LYS A 148 0.19 1.88 -24.15
CA LYS A 148 1.58 2.08 -23.71
C LYS A 148 1.61 3.07 -22.54
N THR A 149 2.16 2.63 -21.43
CA THR A 149 2.29 3.46 -20.23
C THR A 149 3.67 3.30 -19.60
N THR A 150 4.04 4.32 -18.83
CA THR A 150 5.23 4.27 -17.96
C THR A 150 4.96 3.34 -16.79
N LEU A 151 5.91 2.47 -16.48
CA LEU A 151 5.83 1.67 -15.25
C LEU A 151 5.90 2.59 -14.04
N LEU A 152 4.89 2.50 -13.20
CA LEU A 152 4.80 3.24 -11.94
C LEU A 152 4.94 2.29 -10.75
N ALA A 153 5.44 2.81 -9.65
CA ALA A 153 5.40 2.18 -8.35
C ALA A 153 4.65 3.07 -7.37
N SER A 154 3.73 2.50 -6.64
CA SER A 154 3.00 3.18 -5.57
C SER A 154 2.87 2.26 -4.38
N GLN A 155 2.90 2.83 -3.18
CA GLN A 155 2.42 2.08 -2.03
C GLN A 155 0.96 1.66 -2.25
N LEU A 156 0.59 0.49 -1.72
CA LEU A 156 -0.79 0.04 -1.75
C LEU A 156 -1.64 0.79 -0.71
N GLU A 157 -1.12 0.92 0.49
CA GLU A 157 -1.87 1.43 1.64
C GLU A 157 -2.24 2.91 1.47
N GLY A 158 -3.53 3.17 1.57
CA GLY A 158 -4.10 4.49 1.36
C GLY A 158 -4.21 4.89 -0.12
N SER A 159 -3.88 4.01 -1.08
CA SER A 159 -4.23 4.23 -2.48
C SER A 159 -5.72 3.99 -2.70
N PHE A 160 -6.33 4.81 -3.54
CA PHE A 160 -7.77 4.75 -3.81
C PHE A 160 -8.08 5.00 -5.28
N TYR A 161 -9.22 4.50 -5.73
CA TYR A 161 -9.63 4.56 -7.12
C TYR A 161 -11.15 4.66 -7.22
N LYS A 162 -11.67 5.48 -8.13
CA LYS A 162 -13.08 5.38 -8.56
C LYS A 162 -13.36 3.97 -9.05
N LYS A 163 -14.59 3.52 -8.82
CA LYS A 163 -15.04 2.18 -9.23
C LYS A 163 -14.83 1.95 -10.71
N GLU A 164 -15.18 2.91 -11.56
CA GLU A 164 -15.07 2.79 -13.01
C GLU A 164 -13.63 2.56 -13.47
N ILE A 165 -12.68 3.30 -12.89
CA ILE A 165 -11.24 3.13 -13.16
C ILE A 165 -10.77 1.74 -12.72
N MET A 166 -11.17 1.34 -11.50
CA MET A 166 -10.74 0.05 -10.98
C MET A 166 -11.40 -1.12 -11.68
N ASP A 167 -12.62 -0.95 -12.22
CA ASP A 167 -13.25 -1.95 -13.07
C ASP A 167 -12.39 -2.26 -14.29
N GLU A 168 -11.92 -1.24 -15.02
CA GLU A 168 -11.04 -1.41 -16.20
C GLU A 168 -9.71 -2.06 -15.82
N VAL A 169 -9.10 -1.63 -14.72
CA VAL A 169 -7.83 -2.18 -14.20
C VAL A 169 -7.98 -3.66 -13.87
N ILE A 170 -9.03 -4.03 -13.12
CA ILE A 170 -9.27 -5.42 -12.71
C ILE A 170 -9.65 -6.30 -13.90
N ASP A 171 -10.42 -5.79 -14.85
CA ASP A 171 -10.79 -6.55 -16.05
C ASP A 171 -9.54 -6.89 -16.87
N VAL A 172 -8.57 -5.98 -17.01
CA VAL A 172 -7.28 -6.26 -17.66
C VAL A 172 -6.43 -7.22 -16.85
N ILE A 173 -6.39 -7.08 -15.52
CA ILE A 173 -5.64 -8.00 -14.66
C ILE A 173 -6.23 -9.41 -14.76
N ASN A 174 -7.54 -9.57 -14.69
CA ASN A 174 -8.22 -10.87 -14.78
C ASN A 174 -7.93 -11.61 -16.11
N LEU A 175 -7.65 -10.87 -17.20
CA LEU A 175 -7.30 -11.48 -18.50
C LEU A 175 -5.87 -12.02 -18.57
N TYR A 176 -4.94 -11.44 -17.84
CA TYR A 176 -3.50 -11.71 -18.04
C TYR A 176 -2.76 -12.17 -16.78
N TYR A 177 -3.34 -11.95 -15.60
CA TYR A 177 -2.71 -12.38 -14.35
C TYR A 177 -3.03 -13.83 -14.04
N ASP A 178 -1.99 -14.62 -13.91
CA ASP A 178 -2.05 -16.01 -13.43
C ASP A 178 -0.96 -16.20 -12.38
N GLU A 179 -1.38 -16.46 -11.15
CA GLU A 179 -0.49 -16.69 -10.02
C GLU A 179 0.43 -17.91 -10.25
N ASN A 180 -0.08 -18.97 -10.89
CA ASN A 180 0.64 -20.22 -11.06
C ASN A 180 1.76 -20.11 -12.09
N THR A 181 1.61 -19.24 -13.08
CA THR A 181 2.63 -19.01 -14.13
C THR A 181 3.58 -17.85 -13.78
N SER A 182 3.29 -17.11 -12.72
CA SER A 182 4.14 -16.01 -12.28
C SER A 182 5.43 -16.51 -11.65
N LYS A 183 6.53 -16.43 -12.41
CA LYS A 183 7.88 -16.80 -11.96
C LYS A 183 8.50 -15.82 -10.97
N GLU A 184 7.99 -14.59 -10.92
CA GLU A 184 8.60 -13.50 -10.18
C GLU A 184 7.80 -13.18 -8.91
N PHE A 185 8.49 -13.22 -7.78
CA PHE A 185 7.91 -13.01 -6.46
C PHE A 185 8.25 -11.63 -5.93
N TYR A 186 7.29 -10.70 -6.01
CA TYR A 186 7.41 -9.31 -5.56
C TYR A 186 6.01 -8.71 -5.31
N PRO A 187 5.89 -7.57 -4.58
CA PRO A 187 4.59 -6.94 -4.30
C PRO A 187 3.98 -6.33 -5.58
N LYS A 188 3.29 -7.16 -6.37
CA LYS A 188 2.73 -6.78 -7.67
C LYS A 188 1.68 -5.68 -7.57
N GLU A 189 0.92 -5.65 -6.47
CA GLU A 189 -0.07 -4.63 -6.15
C GLU A 189 0.51 -3.21 -6.14
N GLU A 190 1.78 -3.07 -5.74
CA GLU A 190 2.48 -1.78 -5.73
C GLU A 190 2.82 -1.27 -7.14
N PHE A 191 2.71 -2.09 -8.16
CA PHE A 191 3.03 -1.75 -9.55
C PHE A 191 1.83 -1.83 -10.49
N TYR A 192 1.03 -2.88 -10.37
CA TYR A 192 -0.05 -3.16 -11.32
C TYR A 192 -1.14 -2.09 -11.25
N PHE A 193 -1.69 -1.84 -10.07
CA PHE A 193 -2.81 -0.92 -9.92
C PHE A 193 -2.46 0.50 -10.38
N SER A 194 -1.37 1.08 -9.89
CA SER A 194 -0.95 2.43 -10.27
C SER A 194 -0.56 2.55 -11.74
N THR A 195 0.16 1.54 -12.28
CA THR A 195 0.57 1.54 -13.69
C THR A 195 -0.63 1.50 -14.63
N LEU A 196 -1.57 0.58 -14.40
CA LEU A 196 -2.73 0.42 -15.27
C LEU A 196 -3.72 1.58 -15.11
N ALA A 197 -4.01 2.00 -13.89
CA ALA A 197 -4.91 3.14 -13.64
C ALA A 197 -4.38 4.46 -14.21
N SER A 198 -3.07 4.62 -14.37
CA SER A 198 -2.48 5.84 -14.95
C SER A 198 -2.83 6.07 -16.42
N VAL A 199 -3.33 5.05 -17.12
CA VAL A 199 -3.77 5.16 -18.52
C VAL A 199 -5.19 5.66 -18.61
N THR A 200 -6.06 5.21 -17.72
CA THR A 200 -7.50 5.48 -17.74
C THR A 200 -7.91 6.70 -16.91
N THR A 201 -6.95 7.29 -16.19
CA THR A 201 -7.20 8.44 -15.32
C THR A 201 -6.56 9.70 -15.88
N ASP A 202 -7.31 10.81 -15.90
CA ASP A 202 -6.72 12.14 -16.12
C ASP A 202 -5.72 12.46 -14.99
N TRP A 203 -4.48 12.70 -15.36
CA TRP A 203 -3.40 12.92 -14.38
C TRP A 203 -3.61 14.14 -13.49
N SER A 204 -4.36 15.15 -13.97
CA SER A 204 -4.73 16.31 -13.16
C SER A 204 -5.70 15.98 -12.02
N LYS A 205 -6.37 14.83 -12.10
CA LYS A 205 -7.32 14.31 -11.09
C LYS A 205 -6.75 13.19 -10.24
N ILE A 206 -5.44 12.93 -10.36
CA ILE A 206 -4.76 11.94 -9.53
C ILE A 206 -4.24 12.62 -8.27
N GLY A 207 -4.82 12.26 -7.12
CA GLY A 207 -4.33 12.60 -5.80
C GLY A 207 -3.16 11.70 -5.36
N LYS A 208 -2.80 11.80 -4.08
CA LYS A 208 -1.76 11.00 -3.45
C LYS A 208 -2.37 10.03 -2.44
N PRO A 209 -1.64 8.96 -2.05
CA PRO A 209 -2.10 8.08 -0.99
C PRO A 209 -2.33 8.84 0.32
N VAL A 210 -3.42 8.53 1.00
CA VAL A 210 -3.85 9.21 2.23
C VAL A 210 -3.15 8.73 3.50
N ILE A 211 -2.36 7.65 3.39
CA ILE A 211 -1.62 7.02 4.51
C ILE A 211 -0.12 7.17 4.30
N PHE A 212 0.59 7.60 5.34
CA PHE A 212 2.04 7.60 5.36
C PHE A 212 2.60 6.20 5.63
N SER A 213 3.29 5.59 4.67
CA SER A 213 3.80 4.21 4.77
C SER A 213 5.31 4.09 4.86
N GLU A 214 6.06 5.13 4.58
CA GLU A 214 7.53 5.14 4.50
C GLU A 214 8.25 5.16 5.86
N ILE A 215 7.60 4.61 6.88
CA ILE A 215 8.03 4.66 8.29
C ILE A 215 9.40 4.03 8.51
N HIS A 216 9.73 2.96 7.76
CA HIS A 216 11.02 2.27 7.87
C HIS A 216 12.23 3.13 7.48
N ARG A 217 12.00 4.25 6.79
CA ARG A 217 13.03 5.15 6.30
C ARG A 217 13.50 6.18 7.34
N PHE A 218 12.87 6.22 8.50
CA PHE A 218 13.26 7.13 9.58
C PHE A 218 14.47 6.69 10.42
N ASP A 219 14.94 5.47 10.27
CA ASP A 219 16.22 5.09 10.87
C ASP A 219 17.36 5.72 10.09
N LYS A 220 17.66 6.99 10.44
CA LYS A 220 18.55 7.89 9.72
C LYS A 220 19.96 7.34 9.53
N VAL A 221 20.51 6.70 10.56
CA VAL A 221 21.91 6.27 10.54
C VAL A 221 22.10 5.06 9.65
N LEU A 222 21.31 4.02 9.88
CA LEU A 222 21.35 2.79 9.08
C LEU A 222 20.94 3.06 7.62
N TRP A 223 19.95 3.93 7.41
CA TRP A 223 19.51 4.29 6.07
C TRP A 223 20.55 5.10 5.29
N ARG A 224 21.24 6.06 5.93
CA ARG A 224 22.33 6.82 5.30
C ARG A 224 23.52 5.93 4.94
N LEU A 225 23.92 5.02 5.84
CA LEU A 225 24.96 4.03 5.58
C LEU A 225 24.56 3.12 4.41
N LYS A 226 23.32 2.60 4.41
CA LYS A 226 22.78 1.78 3.34
C LYS A 226 22.78 2.51 2.00
N ASN A 227 22.33 3.76 1.96
CA ASN A 227 22.29 4.55 0.73
C ASN A 227 23.70 4.90 0.21
N ARG A 228 24.63 5.20 1.11
CA ARG A 228 26.03 5.48 0.75
C ARG A 228 26.68 4.25 0.14
N PHE A 229 26.53 3.10 0.79
CA PHE A 229 27.05 1.82 0.33
C PHE A 229 26.41 1.40 -1.01
N ARG A 230 25.12 1.60 -1.16
CA ARG A 230 24.35 1.30 -2.37
C ARG A 230 24.76 2.13 -3.58
N LYS A 231 25.05 3.43 -3.40
CA LYS A 231 25.54 4.29 -4.48
C LYS A 231 26.89 3.82 -5.03
N ILE A 232 27.81 3.43 -4.16
CA ILE A 232 29.15 2.95 -4.53
C ILE A 232 29.06 1.60 -5.24
N ASN A 233 28.35 0.64 -4.66
CA ASN A 233 28.25 -0.72 -5.19
C ASN A 233 27.43 -0.83 -6.47
N LYS A 234 26.39 -0.03 -6.64
CA LYS A 234 25.56 -0.02 -7.83
C LYS A 234 26.38 0.16 -9.09
N TYR A 235 27.30 1.10 -9.09
CA TYR A 235 28.12 1.43 -10.25
C TYR A 235 29.17 0.36 -10.59
N ILE A 236 29.85 -0.14 -9.57
CA ILE A 236 30.95 -1.12 -9.74
C ILE A 236 30.38 -2.52 -10.06
N PHE A 237 29.48 -2.99 -9.23
CA PHE A 237 28.93 -4.35 -9.36
C PHE A 237 28.04 -4.55 -10.59
N SER A 238 27.19 -3.55 -10.92
CA SER A 238 26.30 -3.68 -12.07
C SER A 238 27.05 -3.70 -13.40
N LYS A 239 28.18 -3.02 -13.49
CA LYS A 239 29.07 -3.09 -14.68
C LYS A 239 29.80 -4.41 -14.78
N ILE A 240 30.24 -5.00 -13.67
CA ILE A 240 31.07 -6.23 -13.69
C ILE A 240 30.18 -7.48 -13.78
N PHE A 241 29.11 -7.57 -13.02
CA PHE A 241 28.31 -8.79 -12.86
C PHE A 241 26.91 -8.71 -13.45
N GLY A 242 26.52 -7.58 -14.02
CA GLY A 242 25.18 -7.34 -14.53
C GLY A 242 24.14 -7.05 -13.43
N TRP A 243 23.04 -6.39 -13.83
CA TRP A 243 22.00 -5.92 -12.92
C TRP A 243 21.30 -7.03 -12.14
N LYS A 244 21.10 -8.21 -12.74
CA LYS A 244 20.41 -9.34 -12.08
C LYS A 244 21.18 -9.85 -10.87
N ILE A 245 22.49 -9.97 -10.98
CA ILE A 245 23.38 -10.43 -9.91
C ILE A 245 23.49 -9.35 -8.83
N TYR A 246 23.62 -8.08 -9.25
CA TYR A 246 23.66 -6.95 -8.35
C TYR A 246 22.41 -6.90 -7.44
N TYR A 247 21.20 -7.02 -7.98
CA TYR A 247 19.98 -6.97 -7.18
C TYR A 247 19.79 -8.18 -6.26
N LYS A 248 20.22 -9.37 -6.68
CA LYS A 248 20.26 -10.54 -5.78
C LYS A 248 21.18 -10.31 -4.60
N PHE A 249 22.35 -9.74 -4.84
CA PHE A 249 23.31 -9.39 -3.79
C PHE A 249 22.79 -8.28 -2.89
N GLU A 250 22.22 -7.22 -3.46
CA GLU A 250 21.61 -6.13 -2.70
C GLU A 250 20.45 -6.63 -1.82
N ASN A 251 19.62 -7.51 -2.33
CA ASN A 251 18.52 -8.09 -1.55
C ASN A 251 19.02 -8.96 -0.40
N PHE A 252 20.02 -9.80 -0.65
CA PHE A 252 20.70 -10.60 0.39
C PHE A 252 21.32 -9.71 1.45
N PHE A 253 22.07 -8.71 1.05
CA PHE A 253 22.74 -7.78 1.95
C PHE A 253 21.74 -6.96 2.77
N ASN A 254 20.67 -6.50 2.14
CA ASN A 254 19.57 -5.80 2.81
C ASN A 254 18.86 -6.67 3.86
N SER A 255 18.61 -7.94 3.53
CA SER A 255 17.93 -8.86 4.45
C SER A 255 18.85 -9.32 5.60
N ALA A 256 20.13 -9.51 5.35
CA ALA A 256 21.08 -10.04 6.34
C ALA A 256 21.60 -8.96 7.32
N LEU A 257 21.98 -7.79 6.79
CA LEU A 257 22.61 -6.73 7.59
C LEU A 257 21.64 -5.65 8.07
N PHE A 258 20.57 -5.41 7.32
CA PHE A 258 19.60 -4.36 7.58
C PHE A 258 18.20 -4.94 7.79
N ARG A 259 18.08 -6.14 8.37
CA ARG A 259 16.78 -6.60 8.88
C ARG A 259 16.20 -5.51 9.74
N SER A 260 15.41 -4.75 9.08
CA SER A 260 14.93 -3.45 9.41
C SER A 260 14.43 -3.37 10.85
N ARG A 261 15.04 -2.54 11.63
CA ARG A 261 14.33 -1.89 12.70
C ARG A 261 13.37 -0.90 12.02
N PHE A 262 12.14 -1.34 11.81
CA PHE A 262 11.10 -0.42 11.37
C PHE A 262 10.99 0.70 12.39
N TYR A 263 10.98 1.94 11.91
CA TYR A 263 10.66 3.05 12.78
C TYR A 263 9.26 2.82 13.36
N GLN A 264 9.15 2.87 14.66
CA GLN A 264 7.87 2.79 15.33
C GLN A 264 7.26 4.19 15.37
N ILE A 265 6.03 4.32 14.88
CA ILE A 265 5.27 5.56 14.96
C ILE A 265 5.14 5.99 16.42
N SER A 266 5.49 7.23 16.68
CA SER A 266 5.37 7.86 17.98
C SER A 266 4.14 8.77 18.06
N LYS A 267 3.71 9.09 19.29
CA LYS A 267 2.66 10.09 19.52
C LYS A 267 3.01 11.45 18.90
N LYS A 268 4.31 11.79 18.85
CA LYS A 268 4.80 13.03 18.25
C LYS A 268 4.57 13.05 16.74
N ASP A 269 4.74 11.93 16.06
CA ASP A 269 4.51 11.83 14.62
C ASP A 269 3.02 11.96 14.29
N ILE A 270 2.17 11.29 15.08
CA ILE A 270 0.71 11.43 14.96
C ILE A 270 0.29 12.88 15.12
N LYS A 271 0.76 13.56 16.18
CA LYS A 271 0.46 14.96 16.43
C LYS A 271 0.89 15.88 15.27
N ARG A 272 2.02 15.59 14.63
CA ARG A 272 2.49 16.35 13.46
C ARG A 272 1.56 16.19 12.25
N ILE A 273 1.06 14.97 12.01
CA ILE A 273 0.07 14.73 10.95
C ILE A 273 -1.22 15.50 11.25
N GLN A 274 -1.69 15.48 12.49
CA GLN A 274 -2.88 16.20 12.92
C GLN A 274 -2.75 17.73 12.77
N GLU A 275 -1.55 18.26 12.99
CA GLU A 275 -1.23 19.68 12.90
C GLU A 275 -0.79 20.14 11.50
N ASN A 276 -0.85 19.29 10.48
CA ASN A 276 -0.30 19.54 9.13
C ASN A 276 1.21 19.90 9.11
N LYS A 277 1.97 19.45 10.11
CA LYS A 277 3.43 19.64 10.19
C LYS A 277 4.20 18.43 9.66
N THR A 278 3.81 17.97 8.50
CA THR A 278 4.33 16.73 7.90
C THR A 278 5.69 16.90 7.24
N ASP A 279 6.10 18.12 6.95
CA ASP A 279 7.42 18.47 6.40
C ASP A 279 8.58 17.74 7.08
N TYR A 280 8.52 17.61 8.42
CA TYR A 280 9.54 16.93 9.18
C TYR A 280 9.60 15.43 8.85
N LEU A 281 8.43 14.79 8.68
CA LEU A 281 8.33 13.39 8.30
C LEU A 281 8.94 13.17 6.91
N LEU A 282 8.72 14.10 6.02
CA LEU A 282 9.13 14.03 4.62
C LEU A 282 10.58 14.49 4.40
N LYS A 283 11.03 15.57 5.05
CA LYS A 283 12.40 16.11 4.94
C LYS A 283 13.48 15.22 5.54
N GLN A 284 13.14 14.38 6.51
CA GLN A 284 14.12 13.50 7.14
C GLN A 284 14.50 12.27 6.31
N ASN A 285 13.72 12.00 5.30
CA ASN A 285 14.01 10.96 4.34
C ASN A 285 14.88 11.53 3.23
N ASP A 286 16.16 11.43 3.42
CA ASP A 286 17.21 11.67 2.42
C ASP A 286 17.17 10.57 1.34
N LEU A 287 15.95 10.35 0.81
CA LEU A 287 15.66 9.41 -0.26
C LEU A 287 15.85 10.11 -1.58
N ASN A 288 17.06 10.49 -1.80
CA ASN A 288 17.48 10.99 -3.09
C ASN A 288 17.56 9.81 -4.07
N ASP A 289 16.40 9.22 -4.38
CA ASP A 289 16.25 8.24 -5.44
C ASP A 289 15.92 8.90 -6.78
N GLY A 290 16.03 10.23 -6.86
CA GLY A 290 15.70 11.02 -8.04
C GLY A 290 14.20 11.30 -8.22
N SER A 291 13.32 10.69 -7.42
CA SER A 291 11.93 11.11 -7.30
C SER A 291 11.85 12.10 -6.15
N GLY A 292 11.43 13.32 -6.40
CA GLY A 292 11.18 14.29 -5.33
C GLY A 292 10.23 13.67 -4.31
N TYR A 293 10.67 13.51 -3.07
CA TYR A 293 9.90 12.80 -2.05
C TYR A 293 8.56 13.48 -1.78
N PHE A 294 8.52 14.81 -1.92
CA PHE A 294 7.31 15.62 -1.83
C PHE A 294 6.31 15.31 -2.95
N GLU A 295 6.76 14.81 -4.08
CA GLU A 295 5.88 14.40 -5.17
C GLU A 295 5.16 13.08 -4.90
N LEU A 296 5.60 12.29 -3.92
CA LEU A 296 5.01 11.01 -3.57
C LEU A 296 3.84 11.13 -2.59
N TYR A 297 3.79 12.23 -1.84
CA TYR A 297 2.75 12.52 -0.85
C TYR A 297 2.27 13.96 -0.99
N ASP A 298 1.01 14.16 -0.71
CA ASP A 298 0.46 15.49 -0.45
C ASP A 298 0.69 15.81 1.03
N VAL A 299 1.54 16.79 1.32
CA VAL A 299 1.96 17.12 2.69
C VAL A 299 0.83 17.62 3.57
N ASP A 300 -0.17 18.27 2.98
CA ASP A 300 -1.32 18.81 3.70
C ASP A 300 -2.44 17.76 3.86
N ASN A 301 -2.40 16.71 3.03
CA ASN A 301 -3.43 15.69 2.91
C ASN A 301 -2.94 14.29 3.32
N LEU A 302 -2.14 14.20 4.37
CA LEU A 302 -1.86 12.95 5.08
C LEU A 302 -2.83 12.80 6.24
N TYR A 303 -3.54 11.69 6.30
CA TYR A 303 -4.62 11.47 7.26
C TYR A 303 -4.38 10.28 8.20
N GLY A 304 -3.42 9.42 7.89
CA GLY A 304 -3.15 8.23 8.68
C GLY A 304 -1.73 7.71 8.53
N VAL A 305 -1.46 6.63 9.23
CA VAL A 305 -0.14 6.00 9.33
C VAL A 305 -0.23 4.49 9.16
N LYS A 306 0.76 3.91 8.50
CA LYS A 306 0.98 2.46 8.40
C LYS A 306 1.82 1.95 9.57
N ARG A 307 1.68 0.66 9.87
CA ARG A 307 2.48 -0.10 10.84
C ARG A 307 2.28 0.35 12.28
N VAL A 308 1.05 0.70 12.62
CA VAL A 308 0.66 0.78 14.02
C VAL A 308 0.76 -0.62 14.63
N GLU A 309 1.31 -0.72 15.83
CA GLU A 309 1.58 -2.00 16.45
C GLU A 309 0.35 -2.91 16.55
N ARG A 310 0.58 -4.20 16.36
CA ARG A 310 -0.44 -5.25 16.27
C ARG A 310 -0.94 -5.77 17.61
N ASN A 311 -0.73 -5.01 18.66
CA ASN A 311 -1.26 -5.29 20.01
C ASN A 311 -2.35 -4.28 20.33
N TYR A 312 -3.56 -4.78 20.59
CA TYR A 312 -4.73 -3.95 20.91
C TYR A 312 -4.47 -2.95 22.06
N ASN A 313 -3.73 -3.36 23.09
CA ASN A 313 -3.39 -2.53 24.24
C ASN A 313 -2.11 -1.68 24.05
N ASN A 314 -1.54 -1.64 22.86
CA ASN A 314 -0.37 -0.80 22.61
C ASN A 314 -0.66 0.68 22.87
N ASN A 315 0.33 1.38 23.44
CA ASN A 315 0.22 2.79 23.81
C ASN A 315 -0.17 3.72 22.65
N ILE A 316 0.22 3.40 21.40
CA ILE A 316 -0.13 4.19 20.23
C ILE A 316 -1.58 3.95 19.83
N ARG A 317 -2.04 2.70 19.80
CA ARG A 317 -3.46 2.39 19.56
C ARG A 317 -4.36 3.02 20.63
N CYS A 318 -3.99 2.89 21.90
CA CYS A 318 -4.70 3.54 22.98
C CYS A 318 -4.73 5.07 22.84
N TYR A 319 -3.64 5.67 22.38
CA TYR A 319 -3.57 7.10 22.12
C TYR A 319 -4.51 7.52 20.97
N ILE A 320 -4.52 6.78 19.85
CA ILE A 320 -5.42 7.04 18.73
C ILE A 320 -6.88 6.90 19.15
N ARG A 321 -7.26 5.84 19.88
CA ARG A 321 -8.62 5.65 20.40
C ARG A 321 -9.12 6.78 21.31
N LYS A 322 -8.23 7.48 22.01
CA LYS A 322 -8.63 8.65 22.81
C LYS A 322 -9.20 9.78 21.95
N PHE A 323 -8.71 9.96 20.73
CA PHE A 323 -9.28 10.97 19.81
C PHE A 323 -10.65 10.58 19.26
N MET A 324 -10.97 9.29 19.25
CA MET A 324 -12.26 8.80 18.77
C MET A 324 -13.37 8.95 19.83
N LYS A 325 -13.01 9.14 21.10
CA LYS A 325 -13.93 9.22 22.24
C LYS A 325 -14.18 10.65 22.75
N GLY A 326 -13.39 11.60 22.32
CA GLY A 326 -13.51 13.04 22.62
C GLY A 326 -14.00 13.81 21.43
#